data_7488a0ccd608d51c4a91be1cf32b6838
#
_entry.id   7488a0ccd608d51c4a91be1cf32b6838
#
_cell.length_a   1.000
_cell.length_b   1.000
_cell.length_c   1.000
_cell.angle_alpha   90.00
_cell.angle_beta   90.00
_cell.angle_gamma   90.00
#
_symmetry.space_group_name_H-M   'P 1'
#
loop_
_entity.id
_entity.type
_entity.pdbx_description
1 polymer ?
#
loop_
_entity_poly.entity_id
_entity_poly.type
_entity_poly.pdbx_seq_one_letter_code
_entity_poly.pdbx_strand_id
1 'polypeptide(L)'
;MRVRKAVFPAAGWGTRFLPATKAQPKEMLPLVDKPIIQYAVEEAVAAGIEQVIIVTSSQKRAIEDHFDLSFELERLLEDKGEIEKLRQVRAISDLAQIAYVRQKEQLGLGHAVLMAKDLIGHEPFAVLLPDDVIVGDRPAIGQLIHAYGLTHGSVLAVSEVPPEETSRYGIVGTANGEGLPDGVTDPTIHRVTRLVEKPAPGTAPSNLAIIGRYVLTPKIFDKLEQTQRGAGGEIQLTDAIEALMAEQSVFACEFEGDRYDAGTRMGWLKATVDLALARPELASELRDHLRSLDL
;
A
#
# COMPACT_ATOMS: atom_id res chain seq x y z
N MET A 1 19.52 7.69 -7.14
CA MET A 1 18.94 6.59 -7.98
C MET A 1 17.43 6.80 -8.06
N ARG A 2 16.81 6.49 -9.21
CA ARG A 2 15.35 6.59 -9.39
C ARG A 2 14.64 5.38 -8.80
N VAL A 3 13.50 5.57 -8.13
CA VAL A 3 12.61 4.49 -7.67
C VAL A 3 11.78 4.02 -8.86
N ARG A 4 11.99 2.78 -9.32
CA ARG A 4 11.31 2.20 -10.51
C ARG A 4 10.53 0.94 -10.21
N LYS A 5 10.79 0.35 -9.05
CA LYS A 5 10.20 -0.93 -8.64
C LYS A 5 9.31 -0.74 -7.43
N ALA A 6 8.21 -1.48 -7.38
CA ALA A 6 7.32 -1.50 -6.23
C ALA A 6 6.99 -2.93 -5.80
N VAL A 7 6.96 -3.16 -4.49
CA VAL A 7 6.59 -4.44 -3.85
C VAL A 7 5.20 -4.31 -3.25
N PHE A 8 4.34 -5.27 -3.58
CA PHE A 8 2.96 -5.36 -3.08
C PHE A 8 2.81 -6.62 -2.21
N PRO A 9 2.87 -6.50 -0.88
CA PRO A 9 2.61 -7.62 0.03
C PRO A 9 1.13 -8.03 -0.01
N ALA A 10 0.82 -9.16 -0.67
CA ALA A 10 -0.54 -9.65 -0.88
C ALA A 10 -0.73 -11.12 -0.45
N ALA A 11 0.18 -11.68 0.37
CA ALA A 11 0.14 -13.09 0.77
C ALA A 11 -0.76 -13.40 1.98
N GLY A 12 -1.28 -12.39 2.70
CA GLY A 12 -2.06 -12.57 3.94
C GLY A 12 -3.40 -13.29 3.76
N TRP A 13 -3.88 -13.98 4.79
CA TRP A 13 -5.10 -14.80 4.76
C TRP A 13 -6.43 -14.04 4.59
N GLY A 14 -6.47 -12.75 4.90
CA GLY A 14 -7.69 -11.95 4.78
C GLY A 14 -8.82 -12.34 5.76
N THR A 15 -8.50 -12.90 6.92
CA THR A 15 -9.46 -13.47 7.88
C THR A 15 -10.52 -12.50 8.37
N ARG A 16 -10.26 -11.19 8.34
CA ARG A 16 -11.22 -10.14 8.73
C ARG A 16 -12.49 -10.12 7.86
N PHE A 17 -12.40 -10.62 6.62
CA PHE A 17 -13.49 -10.67 5.65
C PHE A 17 -14.10 -12.06 5.45
N LEU A 18 -13.81 -13.01 6.32
CA LEU A 18 -14.51 -14.29 6.28
C LEU A 18 -16.04 -14.09 6.52
N PRO A 19 -16.89 -14.82 5.77
CA PRO A 19 -16.58 -15.94 4.88
C PRO A 19 -16.18 -15.57 3.43
N ALA A 20 -16.33 -14.31 2.98
CA ALA A 20 -16.07 -13.90 1.60
C ALA A 20 -14.66 -14.30 1.12
N THR A 21 -13.66 -14.13 1.97
CA THR A 21 -12.26 -14.44 1.65
C THR A 21 -11.88 -15.92 1.79
N LYS A 22 -12.85 -16.82 1.97
CA LYS A 22 -12.60 -18.26 1.96
C LYS A 22 -12.12 -18.74 0.58
N ALA A 23 -12.68 -18.19 -0.49
CA ALA A 23 -12.40 -18.58 -1.87
C ALA A 23 -11.79 -17.44 -2.73
N GLN A 24 -11.71 -16.24 -2.19
CA GLN A 24 -11.25 -15.04 -2.90
C GLN A 24 -10.26 -14.25 -2.05
N PRO A 25 -9.13 -13.79 -2.62
CA PRO A 25 -8.23 -12.86 -1.93
C PRO A 25 -8.95 -11.59 -1.48
N LYS A 26 -8.62 -11.08 -0.28
CA LYS A 26 -9.17 -9.79 0.17
C LYS A 26 -8.82 -8.64 -0.78
N GLU A 27 -7.67 -8.74 -1.41
CA GLU A 27 -7.15 -7.77 -2.39
C GLU A 27 -7.99 -7.72 -3.67
N MET A 28 -8.79 -8.77 -3.93
CA MET A 28 -9.73 -8.87 -5.05
C MET A 28 -11.17 -8.50 -4.68
N LEU A 29 -11.44 -8.08 -3.44
CA LEU A 29 -12.73 -7.49 -3.10
C LEU A 29 -12.90 -6.19 -3.89
N PRO A 30 -14.05 -5.97 -4.55
CA PRO A 30 -14.25 -4.78 -5.36
C PRO A 30 -14.60 -3.57 -4.49
N LEU A 31 -14.08 -2.40 -4.85
CA LEU A 31 -14.64 -1.11 -4.49
C LEU A 31 -15.40 -0.62 -5.72
N VAL A 32 -16.71 -0.67 -5.66
CA VAL A 32 -17.65 -0.52 -6.78
C VAL A 32 -17.47 -1.68 -7.78
N ASP A 33 -16.61 -1.55 -8.79
CA ASP A 33 -16.36 -2.53 -9.85
C ASP A 33 -14.87 -2.83 -10.09
N LYS A 34 -13.98 -2.21 -9.30
CA LYS A 34 -12.53 -2.34 -9.41
C LYS A 34 -11.96 -3.03 -8.17
N PRO A 35 -11.14 -4.10 -8.29
CA PRO A 35 -10.49 -4.74 -7.14
C PRO A 35 -9.57 -3.78 -6.37
N ILE A 36 -9.53 -3.93 -5.05
CA ILE A 36 -8.72 -3.07 -4.15
C ILE A 36 -7.27 -2.96 -4.63
N ILE A 37 -6.63 -4.08 -4.98
CA ILE A 37 -5.23 -4.09 -5.40
C ILE A 37 -4.97 -3.25 -6.65
N GLN A 38 -5.93 -3.14 -7.56
CA GLN A 38 -5.78 -2.37 -8.79
C GLN A 38 -5.60 -0.87 -8.51
N TYR A 39 -6.30 -0.31 -7.50
CA TYR A 39 -6.09 1.08 -7.08
C TYR A 39 -4.63 1.34 -6.69
N ALA A 40 -4.03 0.44 -5.92
CA ALA A 40 -2.64 0.60 -5.49
C ALA A 40 -1.64 0.42 -6.66
N VAL A 41 -1.93 -0.48 -7.61
CA VAL A 41 -1.09 -0.65 -8.82
C VAL A 41 -1.19 0.59 -9.72
N GLU A 42 -2.40 1.11 -9.96
CA GLU A 42 -2.62 2.34 -10.72
C GLU A 42 -1.90 3.54 -10.07
N GLU A 43 -1.95 3.66 -8.74
CA GLU A 43 -1.21 4.69 -7.99
C GLU A 43 0.30 4.59 -8.25
N ALA A 44 0.87 3.38 -8.19
CA ALA A 44 2.29 3.16 -8.43
C ALA A 44 2.68 3.53 -9.86
N VAL A 45 1.90 3.13 -10.86
CA VAL A 45 2.13 3.46 -12.27
C VAL A 45 2.04 4.97 -12.51
N ALA A 46 1.03 5.63 -11.94
CA ALA A 46 0.89 7.09 -12.02
C ALA A 46 2.06 7.85 -11.37
N ALA A 47 2.76 7.23 -10.40
CA ALA A 47 3.97 7.76 -9.78
C ALA A 47 5.26 7.44 -10.57
N GLY A 48 5.16 6.74 -11.70
CA GLY A 48 6.28 6.39 -12.58
C GLY A 48 7.02 5.11 -12.21
N ILE A 49 6.37 4.20 -11.48
CA ILE A 49 6.86 2.83 -11.25
C ILE A 49 6.72 2.05 -12.56
N GLU A 50 7.77 1.32 -12.92
CA GLU A 50 7.88 0.54 -14.17
C GLU A 50 7.66 -0.96 -13.94
N GLN A 51 8.07 -1.46 -12.76
CA GLN A 51 7.99 -2.87 -12.40
C GLN A 51 7.25 -3.06 -11.08
N VAL A 52 6.26 -3.91 -11.09
CA VAL A 52 5.45 -4.29 -9.93
C VAL A 52 5.80 -5.71 -9.51
N ILE A 53 6.12 -5.92 -8.25
CA ILE A 53 6.43 -7.24 -7.67
C ILE A 53 5.34 -7.56 -6.65
N ILE A 54 4.46 -8.49 -6.99
CA ILE A 54 3.39 -8.93 -6.09
C ILE A 54 3.87 -10.14 -5.31
N VAL A 55 3.95 -10.00 -3.99
CA VAL A 55 4.26 -11.09 -3.08
C VAL A 55 2.96 -11.79 -2.70
N THR A 56 2.76 -12.97 -3.24
CA THR A 56 1.52 -13.73 -3.21
C THR A 56 1.66 -15.06 -2.44
N SER A 57 0.61 -15.85 -2.36
CA SER A 57 0.59 -17.21 -1.80
C SER A 57 -0.20 -18.16 -2.70
N SER A 58 -0.19 -19.46 -2.39
CA SER A 58 -0.84 -20.49 -3.22
C SER A 58 -2.34 -20.28 -3.45
N GLN A 59 -3.01 -19.51 -2.60
CA GLN A 59 -4.46 -19.28 -2.66
C GLN A 59 -4.83 -17.95 -3.31
N LYS A 60 -3.87 -17.24 -3.92
CA LYS A 60 -4.02 -15.88 -4.44
C LYS A 60 -4.04 -15.81 -5.97
N ARG A 61 -4.35 -16.93 -6.65
CA ARG A 61 -4.33 -17.02 -8.12
C ARG A 61 -5.21 -15.95 -8.80
N ALA A 62 -6.34 -15.59 -8.20
CA ALA A 62 -7.21 -14.56 -8.76
C ALA A 62 -6.53 -13.19 -8.93
N ILE A 63 -5.45 -12.89 -8.16
CA ILE A 63 -4.64 -11.68 -8.35
C ILE A 63 -3.81 -11.81 -9.63
N GLU A 64 -3.22 -12.99 -9.86
CA GLU A 64 -2.44 -13.29 -11.06
C GLU A 64 -3.35 -13.21 -12.29
N ASP A 65 -4.48 -13.92 -12.26
CA ASP A 65 -5.48 -13.97 -13.36
C ASP A 65 -6.06 -12.56 -13.69
N HIS A 66 -6.13 -11.64 -12.72
CA HIS A 66 -6.66 -10.29 -12.93
C HIS A 66 -5.77 -9.41 -13.80
N PHE A 67 -4.45 -9.53 -13.63
CA PHE A 67 -3.48 -8.72 -14.37
C PHE A 67 -2.94 -9.42 -15.61
N ASP A 68 -3.24 -10.71 -15.79
CA ASP A 68 -2.86 -11.45 -16.98
C ASP A 68 -3.85 -11.24 -18.13
N LEU A 69 -3.42 -11.60 -19.36
CA LEU A 69 -4.28 -11.59 -20.53
C LEU A 69 -5.39 -12.61 -20.40
N SER A 70 -6.63 -12.21 -20.64
CA SER A 70 -7.79 -13.09 -20.68
C SER A 70 -8.27 -13.28 -22.12
N PHE A 71 -7.58 -14.16 -22.88
CA PHE A 71 -7.80 -14.35 -24.30
C PHE A 71 -9.26 -14.68 -24.65
N GLU A 72 -9.91 -15.57 -23.89
CA GLU A 72 -11.30 -15.98 -24.14
C GLU A 72 -12.28 -14.83 -23.91
N LEU A 73 -12.07 -14.03 -22.83
CA LEU A 73 -12.91 -12.86 -22.54
C LEU A 73 -12.72 -11.77 -23.59
N GLU A 74 -11.48 -11.47 -23.95
CA GLU A 74 -11.18 -10.47 -24.97
C GLU A 74 -11.81 -10.84 -26.31
N ARG A 75 -11.69 -12.13 -26.72
CA ARG A 75 -12.31 -12.62 -27.94
C ARG A 75 -13.82 -12.52 -27.91
N LEU A 76 -14.46 -12.87 -26.79
CA LEU A 76 -15.90 -12.74 -26.60
C LEU A 76 -16.38 -11.30 -26.74
N LEU A 77 -15.63 -10.34 -26.13
CA LEU A 77 -15.97 -8.90 -26.19
C LEU A 77 -15.80 -8.36 -27.61
N GLU A 78 -14.75 -8.79 -28.32
CA GLU A 78 -14.49 -8.43 -29.72
C GLU A 78 -15.62 -8.95 -30.64
N ASP A 79 -15.99 -10.22 -30.52
CA ASP A 79 -17.06 -10.86 -31.32
C ASP A 79 -18.45 -10.21 -31.05
N LYS A 80 -18.68 -9.67 -29.83
CA LYS A 80 -19.90 -8.94 -29.48
C LYS A 80 -19.86 -7.45 -29.82
N GLY A 81 -18.73 -6.92 -30.28
CA GLY A 81 -18.55 -5.49 -30.56
C GLY A 81 -18.51 -4.60 -29.31
N GLU A 82 -18.25 -5.16 -28.11
CA GLU A 82 -18.16 -4.46 -26.82
C GLU A 82 -16.80 -3.79 -26.66
N ILE A 83 -16.49 -2.86 -27.57
CA ILE A 83 -15.14 -2.27 -27.74
C ILE A 83 -14.65 -1.56 -26.49
N GLU A 84 -15.53 -0.85 -25.77
CA GLU A 84 -15.15 -0.12 -24.57
C GLU A 84 -14.75 -1.05 -23.43
N LYS A 85 -15.50 -2.12 -23.21
CA LYS A 85 -15.16 -3.15 -22.22
C LYS A 85 -13.87 -3.89 -22.60
N LEU A 86 -13.67 -4.15 -23.90
CA LEU A 86 -12.42 -4.74 -24.40
C LEU A 86 -11.20 -3.85 -24.09
N ARG A 87 -11.32 -2.53 -24.29
CA ARG A 87 -10.26 -1.58 -23.93
C ARG A 87 -9.98 -1.59 -22.42
N GLN A 88 -11.03 -1.61 -21.60
CA GLN A 88 -10.88 -1.66 -20.13
C GLN A 88 -10.13 -2.92 -19.69
N VAL A 89 -10.49 -4.09 -20.24
CA VAL A 89 -9.82 -5.35 -19.89
C VAL A 89 -8.35 -5.33 -20.32
N ARG A 90 -8.05 -4.91 -21.55
CA ARG A 90 -6.66 -4.81 -22.06
C ARG A 90 -5.82 -3.82 -21.27
N ALA A 91 -6.39 -2.68 -20.89
CA ALA A 91 -5.69 -1.68 -20.11
C ALA A 91 -5.22 -2.20 -18.74
N ILE A 92 -5.90 -3.19 -18.15
CA ILE A 92 -5.48 -3.82 -16.89
C ILE A 92 -4.21 -4.64 -17.11
N SER A 93 -4.17 -5.46 -18.16
CA SER A 93 -3.01 -6.31 -18.48
C SER A 93 -1.79 -5.51 -18.92
N ASP A 94 -2.02 -4.29 -19.47
CA ASP A 94 -0.97 -3.39 -19.93
C ASP A 94 -0.49 -2.37 -18.87
N LEU A 95 -1.04 -2.40 -17.64
CA LEU A 95 -0.75 -1.41 -16.60
C LEU A 95 0.76 -1.32 -16.26
N ALA A 96 1.42 -2.46 -16.06
CA ALA A 96 2.82 -2.52 -15.66
C ALA A 96 3.45 -3.86 -15.99
N GLN A 97 4.78 -3.94 -15.94
CA GLN A 97 5.47 -5.23 -15.91
C GLN A 97 5.31 -5.85 -14.52
N ILE A 98 4.57 -6.95 -14.41
CA ILE A 98 4.27 -7.59 -13.12
C ILE A 98 5.06 -8.89 -12.98
N ALA A 99 5.73 -9.03 -11.83
CA ALA A 99 6.38 -10.27 -11.40
C ALA A 99 5.71 -10.79 -10.13
N TYR A 100 5.58 -12.10 -10.00
CA TYR A 100 4.98 -12.73 -8.84
C TYR A 100 6.03 -13.54 -8.07
N VAL A 101 6.05 -13.34 -6.74
CA VAL A 101 6.90 -14.10 -5.81
C VAL A 101 6.03 -14.73 -4.73
N ARG A 102 6.27 -16.01 -4.43
CA ARG A 102 5.48 -16.69 -3.40
C ARG A 102 6.13 -16.61 -2.03
N GLN A 103 5.40 -16.05 -1.08
CA GLN A 103 5.68 -16.21 0.34
C GLN A 103 5.15 -17.57 0.79
N LYS A 104 6.05 -18.55 0.94
CA LYS A 104 5.68 -19.93 1.30
C LYS A 104 5.13 -20.03 2.73
N GLU A 105 5.74 -19.31 3.66
CA GLU A 105 5.33 -19.20 5.05
C GLU A 105 4.96 -17.76 5.36
N GLN A 106 3.79 -17.54 5.95
CA GLN A 106 3.30 -16.20 6.25
C GLN A 106 3.88 -15.71 7.58
N LEU A 107 5.12 -15.24 7.53
CA LEU A 107 5.89 -14.81 8.69
C LEU A 107 5.82 -13.28 8.92
N GLY A 108 4.82 -12.61 8.36
CA GLY A 108 4.58 -11.18 8.53
C GLY A 108 5.00 -10.30 7.36
N LEU A 109 4.76 -8.99 7.51
CA LEU A 109 5.00 -7.98 6.47
C LEU A 109 6.48 -7.86 6.09
N GLY A 110 7.37 -7.81 7.07
CA GLY A 110 8.81 -7.74 6.81
C GLY A 110 9.30 -8.93 6.00
N HIS A 111 8.83 -10.14 6.32
CA HIS A 111 9.16 -11.33 5.55
C HIS A 111 8.61 -11.28 4.11
N ALA A 112 7.39 -10.74 3.92
CA ALA A 112 6.86 -10.57 2.57
C ALA A 112 7.75 -9.63 1.73
N VAL A 113 8.19 -8.50 2.30
CA VAL A 113 9.13 -7.59 1.62
C VAL A 113 10.45 -8.28 1.32
N LEU A 114 10.98 -9.08 2.25
CA LEU A 114 12.23 -9.83 2.07
C LEU A 114 12.17 -10.79 0.88
N MET A 115 11.00 -11.39 0.59
CA MET A 115 10.85 -12.29 -0.56
C MET A 115 11.10 -11.61 -1.91
N ALA A 116 11.04 -10.28 -1.99
CA ALA A 116 11.31 -9.53 -3.21
C ALA A 116 12.81 -9.16 -3.39
N LYS A 117 13.70 -9.49 -2.43
CA LYS A 117 15.11 -9.08 -2.40
C LYS A 117 15.83 -9.29 -3.74
N ASP A 118 15.76 -10.48 -4.29
CA ASP A 118 16.49 -10.85 -5.50
C ASP A 118 15.99 -10.08 -6.75
N LEU A 119 14.69 -9.75 -6.82
CA LEU A 119 14.11 -8.98 -7.91
C LEU A 119 14.36 -7.48 -7.77
N ILE A 120 14.46 -6.98 -6.55
CA ILE A 120 14.82 -5.58 -6.26
C ILE A 120 16.31 -5.34 -6.53
N GLY A 121 17.17 -6.25 -6.07
CA GLY A 121 18.62 -6.08 -6.16
C GLY A 121 19.11 -4.91 -5.29
N HIS A 122 19.88 -4.01 -5.87
CA HIS A 122 20.52 -2.88 -5.16
C HIS A 122 19.85 -1.53 -5.43
N GLU A 123 18.60 -1.52 -5.89
CA GLU A 123 17.86 -0.30 -6.21
C GLU A 123 16.95 0.13 -5.05
N PRO A 124 16.71 1.45 -4.85
CA PRO A 124 15.62 1.90 -4.00
C PRO A 124 14.29 1.46 -4.59
N PHE A 125 13.33 1.14 -3.75
CA PHE A 125 12.05 0.60 -4.17
C PHE A 125 10.90 1.09 -3.30
N ALA A 126 9.69 1.07 -3.85
CA ALA A 126 8.48 1.36 -3.13
C ALA A 126 7.89 0.09 -2.50
N VAL A 127 7.17 0.24 -1.39
CA VAL A 127 6.28 -0.80 -0.85
C VAL A 127 4.89 -0.20 -0.71
N LEU A 128 3.88 -0.86 -1.27
CA LEU A 128 2.49 -0.43 -1.16
C LEU A 128 1.66 -1.57 -0.57
N LEU A 129 1.00 -1.31 0.55
CA LEU A 129 0.02 -2.24 1.11
C LEU A 129 -1.28 -2.10 0.29
N PRO A 130 -1.73 -3.19 -0.37
CA PRO A 130 -2.86 -3.10 -1.29
C PRO A 130 -4.18 -2.69 -0.64
N ASP A 131 -4.35 -2.97 0.65
CA ASP A 131 -5.59 -2.67 1.39
C ASP A 131 -5.66 -1.25 1.98
N ASP A 132 -4.59 -0.46 1.89
CA ASP A 132 -4.65 0.98 2.08
C ASP A 132 -4.91 1.65 0.71
N VAL A 133 -6.13 2.11 0.47
CA VAL A 133 -6.48 2.86 -0.75
C VAL A 133 -6.36 4.35 -0.46
N ILE A 134 -5.58 5.05 -1.27
CA ILE A 134 -5.39 6.50 -1.13
C ILE A 134 -5.85 7.16 -2.44
N VAL A 135 -6.73 8.15 -2.31
CA VAL A 135 -7.30 8.91 -3.44
C VAL A 135 -6.94 10.38 -3.27
N GLY A 136 -6.46 11.00 -4.31
CA GLY A 136 -6.07 12.42 -4.32
C GLY A 136 -5.53 12.84 -5.67
N ASP A 137 -5.29 14.14 -5.84
CA ASP A 137 -4.78 14.71 -7.10
C ASP A 137 -3.36 14.24 -7.41
N ARG A 138 -2.58 13.91 -6.39
CA ARG A 138 -1.21 13.40 -6.50
C ARG A 138 -1.10 12.01 -5.88
N PRO A 139 -0.51 11.03 -6.59
CA PRO A 139 -0.26 9.71 -6.01
C PRO A 139 0.52 9.82 -4.68
N ALA A 140 0.05 9.18 -3.62
CA ALA A 140 0.74 9.24 -2.32
C ALA A 140 2.17 8.69 -2.42
N ILE A 141 2.37 7.57 -3.11
CA ILE A 141 3.71 7.03 -3.32
C ILE A 141 4.59 7.97 -4.16
N GLY A 142 4.01 8.77 -5.06
CA GLY A 142 4.71 9.80 -5.82
C GLY A 142 5.26 10.92 -4.93
N GLN A 143 4.51 11.30 -3.88
CA GLN A 143 4.95 12.28 -2.89
C GLN A 143 6.14 11.73 -2.08
N LEU A 144 6.10 10.45 -1.70
CA LEU A 144 7.24 9.80 -1.03
C LEU A 144 8.46 9.68 -1.94
N ILE A 145 8.28 9.38 -3.23
CA ILE A 145 9.38 9.35 -4.21
C ILE A 145 10.02 10.72 -4.34
N HIS A 146 9.23 11.79 -4.32
CA HIS A 146 9.74 13.16 -4.29
C HIS A 146 10.57 13.42 -3.02
N ALA A 147 10.02 13.09 -1.83
CA ALA A 147 10.71 13.22 -0.55
C ALA A 147 12.02 12.41 -0.52
N TYR A 148 12.02 11.18 -1.08
CA TYR A 148 13.24 10.38 -1.27
C TYR A 148 14.27 11.10 -2.15
N GLY A 149 13.83 11.75 -3.22
CA GLY A 149 14.70 12.55 -4.11
C GLY A 149 15.42 13.70 -3.39
N LEU A 150 14.77 14.26 -2.37
CA LEU A 150 15.34 15.35 -1.55
C LEU A 150 16.24 14.82 -0.42
N THR A 151 15.87 13.71 0.21
CA THR A 151 16.51 13.23 1.45
C THR A 151 17.51 12.10 1.24
N HIS A 152 17.39 11.33 0.16
CA HIS A 152 18.17 10.13 -0.16
C HIS A 152 18.14 9.03 0.92
N GLY A 153 17.26 9.15 1.92
CA GLY A 153 17.00 8.16 2.97
C GLY A 153 15.67 7.45 2.76
N SER A 154 15.42 6.36 3.48
CA SER A 154 14.11 5.70 3.46
C SER A 154 13.02 6.65 3.93
N VAL A 155 11.84 6.63 3.26
CA VAL A 155 10.70 7.50 3.54
C VAL A 155 9.46 6.69 3.84
N LEU A 156 8.74 7.04 4.90
CA LEU A 156 7.51 6.42 5.36
C LEU A 156 6.34 7.39 5.17
N ALA A 157 5.23 6.94 4.58
CA ALA A 157 4.00 7.72 4.62
C ALA A 157 3.45 7.75 6.04
N VAL A 158 3.10 8.91 6.55
CA VAL A 158 2.47 9.06 7.85
C VAL A 158 1.23 9.93 7.76
N SER A 159 0.30 9.68 8.68
CA SER A 159 -0.89 10.50 8.87
C SER A 159 -1.24 10.54 10.36
N GLU A 160 -1.81 11.65 10.81
CA GLU A 160 -2.34 11.73 12.17
C GLU A 160 -3.51 10.78 12.35
N VAL A 161 -3.53 10.09 13.48
CA VAL A 161 -4.64 9.24 13.93
C VAL A 161 -5.09 9.65 15.33
N PRO A 162 -6.35 9.38 15.70
CA PRO A 162 -6.80 9.57 17.08
C PRO A 162 -5.90 8.82 18.07
N PRO A 163 -5.58 9.39 19.25
CA PRO A 163 -4.71 8.76 20.25
C PRO A 163 -5.10 7.33 20.63
N GLU A 164 -6.40 7.05 20.67
CA GLU A 164 -6.96 5.73 20.98
C GLU A 164 -6.71 4.68 19.88
N GLU A 165 -6.39 5.10 18.67
CA GLU A 165 -6.10 4.21 17.53
C GLU A 165 -4.60 3.91 17.38
N THR A 166 -3.72 4.61 18.07
CA THR A 166 -2.26 4.45 17.95
C THR A 166 -1.78 3.01 18.17
N SER A 167 -2.47 2.24 19.02
CA SER A 167 -2.15 0.83 19.30
C SER A 167 -2.39 -0.11 18.11
N ARG A 168 -2.95 0.38 16.99
CA ARG A 168 -3.22 -0.41 15.78
C ARG A 168 -2.12 -0.29 14.72
N TYR A 169 -1.23 0.69 14.84
CA TYR A 169 -0.25 1.09 13.83
C TYR A 169 1.18 1.09 14.36
N GLY A 170 2.15 1.07 13.46
CA GLY A 170 3.48 1.58 13.75
C GLY A 170 3.43 3.09 13.92
N ILE A 171 3.97 3.62 15.01
CA ILE A 171 3.95 5.05 15.31
C ILE A 171 5.35 5.62 15.24
N VAL A 172 5.51 6.79 14.60
CA VAL A 172 6.78 7.50 14.47
C VAL A 172 6.91 8.61 15.50
N GLY A 173 8.09 8.75 16.09
CA GLY A 173 8.53 9.98 16.74
C GLY A 173 9.40 10.78 15.76
N THR A 174 9.23 12.09 15.72
CA THR A 174 9.96 12.99 14.80
C THR A 174 10.83 14.00 15.55
N ALA A 175 11.78 14.60 14.86
CA ALA A 175 12.68 15.61 15.39
C ALA A 175 12.14 17.06 15.29
N ASN A 176 10.81 17.25 15.18
CA ASN A 176 10.16 18.57 15.14
C ASN A 176 10.84 19.60 14.21
N GLY A 177 11.11 19.19 12.96
CA GLY A 177 11.75 20.04 11.95
C GLY A 177 13.28 20.06 11.97
N GLU A 178 13.92 19.42 12.96
CA GLU A 178 15.37 19.31 13.00
C GLU A 178 15.90 18.08 12.25
N GLY A 179 17.16 18.14 11.79
CA GLY A 179 17.86 17.00 11.21
C GLY A 179 17.46 16.63 9.80
N LEU A 180 16.80 17.53 9.06
CA LEU A 180 16.64 17.41 7.63
C LEU A 180 17.96 17.70 6.90
N PRO A 181 18.20 17.14 5.72
CA PRO A 181 19.36 17.48 4.90
C PRO A 181 19.37 18.97 4.51
N ASP A 182 20.57 19.52 4.27
CA ASP A 182 20.74 20.92 3.87
C ASP A 182 19.89 21.26 2.63
N GLY A 183 19.13 22.34 2.71
CA GLY A 183 18.25 22.83 1.65
C GLY A 183 16.87 22.15 1.58
N VAL A 184 16.56 21.15 2.39
CA VAL A 184 15.22 20.57 2.50
C VAL A 184 14.39 21.39 3.48
N THR A 185 13.37 22.09 2.95
CA THR A 185 12.48 22.98 3.73
C THR A 185 11.02 22.57 3.64
N ASP A 186 10.72 21.41 3.06
CA ASP A 186 9.36 20.91 2.91
C ASP A 186 8.77 20.56 4.29
N PRO A 187 7.70 21.26 4.73
CA PRO A 187 7.12 21.08 6.05
C PRO A 187 6.45 19.73 6.26
N THR A 188 6.19 18.99 5.19
CA THR A 188 5.58 17.64 5.25
C THR A 188 6.61 16.54 5.49
N ILE A 189 7.91 16.87 5.44
CA ILE A 189 9.01 15.91 5.61
C ILE A 189 9.61 16.07 6.99
N HIS A 190 9.66 14.98 7.75
CA HIS A 190 10.20 14.97 9.12
C HIS A 190 11.28 13.90 9.25
N ARG A 191 12.35 14.19 9.98
CA ARG A 191 13.30 13.16 10.38
C ARG A 191 12.70 12.27 11.46
N VAL A 192 12.72 10.95 11.24
CA VAL A 192 12.27 9.96 12.22
C VAL A 192 13.35 9.77 13.28
N THR A 193 12.96 9.83 14.55
CA THR A 193 13.84 9.61 15.71
C THR A 193 13.53 8.34 16.47
N ARG A 194 12.31 7.83 16.33
CA ARG A 194 11.83 6.62 16.99
C ARG A 194 10.72 5.95 16.18
N LEU A 195 10.69 4.63 16.23
CA LEU A 195 9.59 3.81 15.68
C LEU A 195 9.11 2.83 16.74
N VAL A 196 7.80 2.66 16.88
CA VAL A 196 7.22 1.68 17.81
C VAL A 196 6.05 0.98 17.13
N GLU A 197 6.18 -0.33 16.93
CA GLU A 197 5.08 -1.15 16.38
C GLU A 197 4.02 -1.39 17.44
N LYS A 198 2.79 -0.96 17.16
CA LYS A 198 1.61 -1.16 18.01
C LYS A 198 1.87 -0.85 19.50
N PRO A 199 2.21 0.40 19.83
CA PRO A 199 2.51 0.78 21.20
C PRO A 199 1.36 0.46 22.15
N ALA A 200 1.68 0.16 23.41
CA ALA A 200 0.65 0.03 24.43
C ALA A 200 -0.12 1.36 24.58
N PRO A 201 -1.40 1.34 24.95
CA PRO A 201 -2.17 2.57 25.12
C PRO A 201 -1.45 3.61 26.00
N GLY A 202 -1.34 4.83 25.49
CA GLY A 202 -0.67 5.94 26.19
C GLY A 202 0.86 5.92 26.15
N THR A 203 1.51 5.00 25.41
CA THR A 203 2.98 4.93 25.26
C THR A 203 3.50 5.33 23.88
N ALA A 204 2.59 5.69 22.97
CA ALA A 204 2.94 6.13 21.63
C ALA A 204 3.82 7.39 21.67
N PRO A 205 4.90 7.47 20.87
CA PRO A 205 5.78 8.64 20.83
C PRO A 205 5.12 9.89 20.22
N SER A 206 4.06 9.70 19.44
CA SER A 206 3.25 10.74 18.80
C SER A 206 1.90 10.15 18.36
N ASN A 207 1.12 10.92 17.58
CA ASN A 207 -0.07 10.44 16.89
C ASN A 207 0.17 10.18 15.39
N LEU A 208 1.41 10.25 14.90
CA LEU A 208 1.75 10.01 13.51
C LEU A 208 1.88 8.51 13.25
N ALA A 209 0.87 7.95 12.62
CA ALA A 209 0.81 6.53 12.26
C ALA A 209 1.44 6.29 10.88
N ILE A 210 2.20 5.21 10.75
CA ILE A 210 2.70 4.75 9.46
C ILE A 210 1.53 4.21 8.64
N ILE A 211 1.38 4.74 7.45
CA ILE A 211 0.41 4.31 6.45
C ILE A 211 1.12 3.43 5.41
N GLY A 212 0.41 2.52 4.82
CA GLY A 212 0.92 1.46 3.95
C GLY A 212 1.68 1.88 2.68
N ARG A 213 2.44 2.97 2.73
CA ARG A 213 3.32 3.45 1.64
C ARG A 213 4.71 3.71 2.18
N TYR A 214 5.73 3.15 1.50
CA TYR A 214 7.13 3.27 1.88
C TYR A 214 7.98 3.46 0.63
N VAL A 215 9.04 4.24 0.72
CA VAL A 215 10.21 4.18 -0.18
C VAL A 215 11.40 3.72 0.65
N LEU A 216 11.96 2.59 0.32
CA LEU A 216 13.03 1.95 1.10
C LEU A 216 14.31 1.85 0.29
N THR A 217 15.44 2.01 0.98
CA THR A 217 16.74 1.68 0.40
C THR A 217 17.00 0.17 0.49
N PRO A 218 17.82 -0.42 -0.39
CA PRO A 218 18.10 -1.87 -0.37
C PRO A 218 18.76 -2.36 0.92
N LYS A 219 19.36 -1.48 1.73
CA LYS A 219 19.91 -1.83 3.06
C LYS A 219 18.88 -2.43 4.02
N ILE A 220 17.59 -2.20 3.76
CA ILE A 220 16.52 -2.80 4.55
C ILE A 220 16.57 -4.33 4.54
N PHE A 221 17.02 -4.94 3.45
CA PHE A 221 17.09 -6.40 3.34
C PHE A 221 18.06 -7.03 4.34
N ASP A 222 19.20 -6.39 4.59
CA ASP A 222 20.16 -6.85 5.59
C ASP A 222 19.55 -6.81 7.00
N LYS A 223 18.69 -5.82 7.27
CA LYS A 223 17.98 -5.73 8.55
C LYS A 223 16.87 -6.76 8.66
N LEU A 224 16.11 -6.96 7.58
CA LEU A 224 15.04 -7.97 7.55
C LEU A 224 15.57 -9.39 7.75
N GLU A 225 16.73 -9.72 7.22
CA GLU A 225 17.39 -11.02 7.43
C GLU A 225 17.81 -11.25 8.90
N GLN A 226 18.09 -10.19 9.65
CA GLN A 226 18.52 -10.23 11.05
C GLN A 226 17.36 -10.05 12.03
N THR A 227 16.20 -9.53 11.56
CA THR A 227 15.06 -9.22 12.42
C THR A 227 14.44 -10.51 12.97
N GLN A 228 14.35 -10.59 14.28
CA GLN A 228 13.68 -11.69 14.96
C GLN A 228 12.16 -11.52 14.89
N ARG A 229 11.41 -12.59 15.17
CA ARG A 229 9.95 -12.53 15.25
C ARG A 229 9.55 -11.67 16.46
N GLY A 230 8.81 -10.59 16.19
CA GLY A 230 8.32 -9.62 17.16
C GLY A 230 6.84 -9.82 17.50
N ALA A 231 6.09 -8.73 17.54
CA ALA A 231 4.66 -8.73 17.84
C ALA A 231 3.89 -9.72 16.96
N GLY A 232 3.05 -10.55 17.57
CA GLY A 232 2.28 -11.58 16.86
C GLY A 232 3.08 -12.76 16.33
N GLY A 233 4.38 -12.88 16.66
CA GLY A 233 5.28 -13.92 16.13
C GLY A 233 5.72 -13.66 14.68
N GLU A 234 5.55 -12.45 14.18
CA GLU A 234 5.82 -12.02 12.81
C GLU A 234 7.14 -11.26 12.72
N ILE A 235 7.78 -11.28 11.55
CA ILE A 235 8.89 -10.40 11.20
C ILE A 235 8.27 -9.06 10.78
N GLN A 236 8.37 -8.06 11.67
CA GLN A 236 7.77 -6.75 11.46
C GLN A 236 8.68 -5.88 10.59
N LEU A 237 8.09 -5.19 9.61
CA LEU A 237 8.82 -4.24 8.79
C LEU A 237 9.27 -3.03 9.62
N THR A 238 8.45 -2.60 10.57
CA THR A 238 8.72 -1.48 11.48
C THR A 238 9.99 -1.73 12.31
N ASP A 239 10.17 -2.94 12.85
CA ASP A 239 11.35 -3.32 13.64
C ASP A 239 12.63 -3.28 12.78
N ALA A 240 12.54 -3.76 11.53
CA ALA A 240 13.66 -3.71 10.60
C ALA A 240 14.03 -2.26 10.21
N ILE A 241 13.03 -1.38 10.05
CA ILE A 241 13.26 0.04 9.75
C ILE A 241 13.87 0.74 10.98
N GLU A 242 13.45 0.41 12.18
CA GLU A 242 14.07 0.94 13.41
C GLU A 242 15.55 0.53 13.49
N ALA A 243 15.86 -0.74 13.23
CA ALA A 243 17.25 -1.21 13.17
C ALA A 243 18.06 -0.51 12.05
N LEU A 244 17.42 -0.15 10.94
CA LEU A 244 18.05 0.57 9.84
C LEU A 244 18.45 2.01 10.22
N MET A 245 17.72 2.65 11.16
CA MET A 245 18.01 4.01 11.62
C MET A 245 19.39 4.16 12.28
N ALA A 246 19.98 3.06 12.74
CA ALA A 246 21.37 3.07 13.25
C ALA A 246 22.43 3.29 12.15
N GLU A 247 22.08 3.08 10.87
CA GLU A 247 23.02 3.14 9.74
C GLU A 247 22.69 4.24 8.73
N GLN A 248 21.44 4.70 8.71
CA GLN A 248 21.01 5.77 7.81
C GLN A 248 19.84 6.55 8.41
N SER A 249 19.67 7.80 7.95
CA SER A 249 18.49 8.58 8.29
C SER A 249 17.24 7.99 7.62
N VAL A 250 16.12 8.00 8.37
CA VAL A 250 14.80 7.63 7.90
C VAL A 250 13.90 8.85 8.07
N PHE A 251 13.02 9.08 7.12
CA PHE A 251 12.13 10.24 7.09
C PHE A 251 10.68 9.80 7.07
N ALA A 252 9.81 10.61 7.63
CA ALA A 252 8.37 10.52 7.52
C ALA A 252 7.90 11.60 6.55
N CYS A 253 6.90 11.28 5.73
CA CYS A 253 6.24 12.22 4.82
C CYS A 253 4.74 12.20 5.10
N GLU A 254 4.20 13.35 5.54
CA GLU A 254 2.76 13.57 5.58
C GLU A 254 2.28 13.80 4.15
N PHE A 255 1.44 12.90 3.65
CA PHE A 255 0.95 12.96 2.27
C PHE A 255 -0.43 13.61 2.18
N GLU A 256 -0.73 14.18 1.01
CA GLU A 256 -2.04 14.69 0.65
C GLU A 256 -2.87 13.57 0.00
N GLY A 257 -4.13 13.43 0.41
CA GLY A 257 -5.09 12.47 -0.14
C GLY A 257 -5.96 11.83 0.92
N ASP A 258 -7.12 11.34 0.50
CA ASP A 258 -8.06 10.64 1.36
C ASP A 258 -7.68 9.17 1.47
N ARG A 259 -7.43 8.71 2.69
CA ARG A 259 -7.07 7.32 2.97
C ARG A 259 -8.27 6.50 3.41
N TYR A 260 -8.40 5.31 2.83
CA TYR A 260 -9.37 4.29 3.21
C TYR A 260 -8.65 3.00 3.62
N ASP A 261 -8.78 2.58 4.89
CA ASP A 261 -8.33 1.26 5.37
C ASP A 261 -9.32 0.19 4.89
N ALA A 262 -9.22 -0.17 3.59
CA ALA A 262 -10.05 -1.23 3.00
C ALA A 262 -9.70 -2.63 3.54
N GLY A 263 -8.71 -2.78 4.42
CA GLY A 263 -8.41 -3.99 5.18
C GLY A 263 -9.38 -4.25 6.34
N THR A 264 -10.30 -3.33 6.65
CA THR A 264 -11.39 -3.48 7.62
C THR A 264 -12.75 -3.41 6.94
N ARG A 265 -13.77 -4.08 7.52
CA ARG A 265 -15.13 -4.08 6.96
C ARG A 265 -15.72 -2.66 6.85
N MET A 266 -15.55 -1.86 7.90
CA MET A 266 -16.08 -0.49 7.91
C MET A 266 -15.31 0.43 6.94
N GLY A 267 -13.97 0.31 6.89
CA GLY A 267 -13.17 1.07 5.93
C GLY A 267 -13.49 0.69 4.48
N TRP A 268 -13.69 -0.61 4.18
CA TRP A 268 -14.15 -1.08 2.88
C TRP A 268 -15.53 -0.52 2.50
N LEU A 269 -16.50 -0.49 3.43
CA LEU A 269 -17.82 0.09 3.19
C LEU A 269 -17.74 1.59 2.92
N LYS A 270 -17.00 2.34 3.74
CA LYS A 270 -16.77 3.78 3.54
C LYS A 270 -16.14 4.05 2.18
N ALA A 271 -15.05 3.36 1.84
CA ALA A 271 -14.40 3.47 0.54
C ALA A 271 -15.38 3.20 -0.62
N THR A 272 -16.19 2.14 -0.51
CA THR A 272 -17.16 1.80 -1.56
C THR A 272 -18.19 2.91 -1.76
N VAL A 273 -18.74 3.47 -0.69
CA VAL A 273 -19.74 4.55 -0.76
C VAL A 273 -19.12 5.81 -1.33
N ASP A 274 -17.97 6.24 -0.81
CA ASP A 274 -17.34 7.50 -1.21
C ASP A 274 -16.86 7.44 -2.67
N LEU A 275 -16.27 6.34 -3.09
CA LEU A 275 -15.84 6.12 -4.48
C LEU A 275 -17.04 6.03 -5.44
N ALA A 276 -18.16 5.43 -5.02
CA ALA A 276 -19.37 5.41 -5.82
C ALA A 276 -19.99 6.81 -5.95
N LEU A 277 -19.98 7.62 -4.88
CA LEU A 277 -20.44 9.00 -4.89
C LEU A 277 -19.55 9.95 -5.72
N ALA A 278 -18.27 9.59 -5.90
CA ALA A 278 -17.35 10.31 -6.78
C ALA A 278 -17.58 10.03 -8.27
N ARG A 279 -18.34 8.97 -8.63
CA ARG A 279 -18.64 8.61 -10.02
C ARG A 279 -19.89 9.30 -10.51
N PRO A 280 -19.84 10.14 -11.58
CA PRO A 280 -21.00 10.87 -12.08
C PRO A 280 -22.21 9.99 -12.42
N GLU A 281 -21.96 8.79 -12.97
CA GLU A 281 -23.00 7.85 -13.39
C GLU A 281 -23.74 7.15 -12.24
N LEU A 282 -23.14 7.13 -11.03
CA LEU A 282 -23.72 6.50 -9.84
C LEU A 282 -24.18 7.51 -8.79
N ALA A 283 -23.56 8.68 -8.77
CA ALA A 283 -23.66 9.64 -7.68
C ALA A 283 -25.08 10.11 -7.37
N SER A 284 -25.90 10.37 -8.41
CA SER A 284 -27.26 10.89 -8.22
C SER A 284 -28.16 9.84 -7.57
N GLU A 285 -28.23 8.64 -8.16
CA GLU A 285 -29.08 7.55 -7.69
C GLU A 285 -28.67 7.10 -6.28
N LEU A 286 -27.36 6.98 -6.03
CA LEU A 286 -26.84 6.59 -4.71
C LEU A 286 -27.18 7.65 -3.64
N ARG A 287 -27.03 8.95 -3.93
CA ARG A 287 -27.40 10.02 -2.97
C ARG A 287 -28.89 9.97 -2.63
N ASP A 288 -29.74 9.75 -3.62
CA ASP A 288 -31.19 9.69 -3.39
C ASP A 288 -31.55 8.45 -2.58
N HIS A 289 -30.92 7.31 -2.84
CA HIS A 289 -31.06 6.11 -2.02
C HIS A 289 -30.61 6.36 -0.58
N LEU A 290 -29.41 6.91 -0.36
CA LEU A 290 -28.89 7.19 0.98
C LEU A 290 -29.80 8.15 1.78
N ARG A 291 -30.38 9.15 1.13
CA ARG A 291 -31.34 10.07 1.76
C ARG A 291 -32.68 9.43 2.10
N SER A 292 -33.06 8.37 1.39
CA SER A 292 -34.28 7.61 1.65
C SER A 292 -34.18 6.66 2.84
N LEU A 293 -32.96 6.39 3.32
CA LEU A 293 -32.74 5.58 4.52
C LEU A 293 -33.11 6.40 5.76
N ASP A 294 -33.91 5.79 6.63
CA ASP A 294 -34.26 6.35 7.94
C ASP A 294 -33.08 6.04 8.90
N LEU A 295 -32.14 6.98 9.03
CA LEU A 295 -30.88 6.86 9.77
C LEU A 295 -30.90 7.67 11.05
#